data_d0cd9d762b17b00215cb15d23af6302e
#
_entry.id   d0cd9d762b17b00215cb15d23af6302e
#
_cell.length_a   1.000
_cell.length_b   1.000
_cell.length_c   1.000
_cell.angle_alpha   90.00
_cell.angle_beta   90.00
_cell.angle_gamma   90.00
#
_symmetry.space_group_name_H-M   'P 1'
#
loop_
_entity.id
_entity.type
_entity.pdbx_description
1 polymer ?
#
loop_
_entity_poly.entity_id
_entity_poly.type
_entity_poly.pdbx_seq_one_letter_code
_entity_poly.pdbx_strand_id
1 'polypeptide(L)'
;MEGFRYQPELIEPAFEDALVAQLRELPFREFEFHGYKGKRRVVSFGWKYEFAGGGQLHKAEEIPEFLIPLKSIAASFARMEPDAFQHVLVTEYGPGAGIGWHRDKAVFGEVVGVSLLAPCTLRFRRKMNGKWERVNVLAGPRSAYHLTGPARSEWQHSILRVDALRYSITFRTMR
;
A
#
# COMPACT_ATOMS: atom_id res chain seq x y z
N MET A 1 16.67 4.20 -7.19
CA MET A 1 16.34 4.75 -5.85
C MET A 1 16.68 3.67 -4.84
N GLU A 2 17.60 3.96 -3.94
CA GLU A 2 18.03 3.03 -2.90
C GLU A 2 16.87 2.63 -1.98
N GLY A 3 16.78 1.34 -1.65
CA GLY A 3 15.69 0.79 -0.84
C GLY A 3 14.36 0.60 -1.57
N PHE A 4 14.32 0.77 -2.90
CA PHE A 4 13.15 0.52 -3.72
C PHE A 4 13.36 -0.69 -4.63
N ARG A 5 12.42 -1.62 -4.61
CA ARG A 5 12.33 -2.73 -5.58
C ARG A 5 10.94 -2.77 -6.18
N TYR A 6 10.88 -3.20 -7.42
CA TYR A 6 9.63 -3.40 -8.17
C TYR A 6 9.69 -4.73 -8.91
N GLN A 7 8.60 -5.45 -8.91
CA GLN A 7 8.43 -6.68 -9.65
C GLN A 7 7.09 -6.66 -10.38
N PRO A 8 7.10 -6.69 -11.72
CA PRO A 8 5.89 -6.93 -12.50
C PRO A 8 5.43 -8.38 -12.35
N GLU A 9 4.17 -8.64 -12.60
CA GLU A 9 3.59 -9.99 -12.66
C GLU A 9 3.99 -10.90 -11.47
N LEU A 10 3.86 -10.36 -10.26
CA LEU A 10 4.15 -11.11 -9.02
C LEU A 10 3.19 -12.29 -8.82
N ILE A 11 1.97 -12.16 -9.31
CA ILE A 11 0.91 -13.15 -9.21
C ILE A 11 0.26 -13.40 -10.56
N GLU A 12 -0.31 -14.61 -10.72
CA GLU A 12 -1.01 -15.02 -11.93
C GLU A 12 -2.40 -14.37 -12.06
N PRO A 13 -2.94 -14.20 -13.29
CA PRO A 13 -4.26 -13.63 -13.52
C PRO A 13 -5.39 -14.31 -12.75
N ALA A 14 -5.42 -15.64 -12.71
CA ALA A 14 -6.46 -16.38 -11.98
C ALA A 14 -6.44 -16.11 -10.47
N PHE A 15 -5.25 -15.88 -9.90
CA PHE A 15 -5.14 -15.51 -8.49
C PHE A 15 -5.62 -14.08 -8.26
N GLU A 16 -5.33 -13.15 -9.17
CA GLU A 16 -5.90 -11.79 -9.13
C GLU A 16 -7.43 -11.82 -9.13
N ASP A 17 -8.03 -12.59 -10.04
CA ASP A 17 -9.50 -12.72 -10.14
C ASP A 17 -10.12 -13.22 -8.84
N ALA A 18 -9.52 -14.25 -8.23
CA ALA A 18 -9.97 -14.79 -6.95
C ALA A 18 -9.85 -13.77 -5.80
N LEU A 19 -8.72 -13.02 -5.75
CA LEU A 19 -8.53 -11.95 -4.77
C LEU A 19 -9.56 -10.83 -4.94
N VAL A 20 -9.77 -10.37 -6.18
CA VAL A 20 -10.71 -9.27 -6.47
C VAL A 20 -12.13 -9.62 -6.09
N ALA A 21 -12.56 -10.88 -6.31
CA ALA A 21 -13.87 -11.35 -5.89
C ALA A 21 -14.08 -11.19 -4.38
N GLN A 22 -13.08 -11.53 -3.56
CA GLN A 22 -13.11 -11.37 -2.11
C GLN A 22 -12.98 -9.90 -1.66
N LEU A 23 -12.13 -9.13 -2.33
CA LEU A 23 -11.90 -7.73 -2.01
C LEU A 23 -13.18 -6.90 -2.14
N ARG A 24 -14.02 -7.19 -3.12
CA ARG A 24 -15.30 -6.47 -3.35
C ARG A 24 -16.27 -6.58 -2.18
N GLU A 25 -16.19 -7.63 -1.39
CA GLU A 25 -17.05 -7.89 -0.24
C GLU A 25 -16.54 -7.24 1.06
N LEU A 26 -15.36 -6.62 1.04
CA LEU A 26 -14.79 -5.99 2.23
C LEU A 26 -15.56 -4.74 2.65
N PRO A 27 -15.67 -4.46 3.97
CA PRO A 27 -16.38 -3.30 4.50
C PRO A 27 -15.56 -2.01 4.36
N PHE A 28 -15.35 -1.58 3.14
CA PHE A 28 -14.61 -0.34 2.86
C PHE A 28 -15.28 0.89 3.45
N ARG A 29 -14.46 1.80 3.98
CA ARG A 29 -14.87 3.11 4.47
C ARG A 29 -14.17 4.21 3.69
N GLU A 30 -14.84 5.34 3.50
CA GLU A 30 -14.22 6.53 2.92
C GLU A 30 -13.02 6.95 3.79
N PHE A 31 -11.93 7.29 3.12
CA PHE A 31 -10.76 7.81 3.81
C PHE A 31 -10.98 9.30 4.11
N GLU A 32 -11.12 9.63 5.40
CA GLU A 32 -11.18 11.01 5.88
C GLU A 32 -9.79 11.49 6.31
N PHE A 33 -9.37 12.61 5.77
CA PHE A 33 -8.15 13.29 6.18
C PHE A 33 -8.44 14.77 6.37
N HIS A 34 -8.33 15.27 7.59
CA HIS A 34 -8.62 16.67 7.98
C HIS A 34 -9.96 17.20 7.42
N GLY A 35 -11.03 16.41 7.50
CA GLY A 35 -12.37 16.79 7.01
C GLY A 35 -12.58 16.66 5.50
N TYR A 36 -11.56 16.28 4.73
CA TYR A 36 -11.68 15.98 3.30
C TYR A 36 -11.98 14.49 3.10
N LYS A 37 -13.11 14.20 2.48
CA LYS A 37 -13.44 12.85 1.99
C LYS A 37 -12.69 12.59 0.68
N GLY A 38 -11.70 11.71 0.73
CA GLY A 38 -11.01 11.24 -0.48
C GLY A 38 -11.91 10.35 -1.33
N LYS A 39 -11.67 10.33 -2.65
CA LYS A 39 -12.35 9.42 -3.59
C LYS A 39 -11.90 7.96 -3.46
N ARG A 40 -11.08 7.64 -2.48
CA ARG A 40 -10.63 6.28 -2.19
C ARG A 40 -11.28 5.77 -0.92
N ARG A 41 -11.53 4.46 -0.88
CA ARG A 41 -12.03 3.77 0.29
C ARG A 41 -10.97 2.83 0.84
N VAL A 42 -10.98 2.59 2.14
CA VAL A 42 -9.95 1.78 2.81
C VAL A 42 -10.56 0.82 3.80
N VAL A 43 -9.87 -0.29 4.05
CA VAL A 43 -10.07 -1.19 5.17
C VAL A 43 -8.71 -1.69 5.64
N SER A 44 -8.50 -1.84 6.94
CA SER A 44 -7.22 -2.30 7.52
C SER A 44 -7.42 -3.44 8.50
N PHE A 45 -6.42 -4.31 8.55
CA PHE A 45 -6.38 -5.51 9.40
C PHE A 45 -5.05 -5.61 10.13
N GLY A 46 -5.04 -6.40 11.19
CA GLY A 46 -3.88 -6.56 12.05
C GLY A 46 -3.74 -5.39 13.02
N TRP A 47 -2.55 -4.81 13.16
CA TRP A 47 -2.32 -3.66 14.01
C TRP A 47 -2.84 -2.37 13.35
N LYS A 48 -3.66 -1.62 14.05
CA LYS A 48 -4.26 -0.37 13.58
C LYS A 48 -3.74 0.80 14.39
N TYR A 49 -3.43 1.89 13.68
CA TYR A 49 -3.05 3.15 14.30
C TYR A 49 -4.23 4.13 14.23
N GLU A 50 -4.74 4.55 15.37
CA GLU A 50 -5.77 5.58 15.43
C GLU A 50 -5.20 6.98 15.63
N PHE A 51 -5.70 7.94 14.84
CA PHE A 51 -5.30 9.34 14.94
C PHE A 51 -6.00 10.09 16.08
N ALA A 52 -7.19 9.67 16.46
CA ALA A 52 -7.95 10.26 17.54
C ALA A 52 -7.37 9.86 18.90
N GLY A 53 -7.16 10.82 19.80
CA GLY A 53 -6.72 10.54 21.16
C GLY A 53 -5.22 10.37 21.37
N GLY A 54 -4.36 10.97 20.52
CA GLY A 54 -2.91 11.01 20.75
C GLY A 54 -2.10 9.92 20.03
N GLY A 55 -2.70 9.24 19.08
CA GLY A 55 -2.00 8.28 18.23
C GLY A 55 -1.66 6.96 18.91
N GLN A 56 -2.67 6.18 19.26
CA GLN A 56 -2.48 4.85 19.89
C GLN A 56 -2.47 3.73 18.85
N LEU A 57 -1.61 2.74 19.07
CA LEU A 57 -1.56 1.49 18.34
C LEU A 57 -2.41 0.46 19.08
N HIS A 58 -3.38 -0.17 18.39
CA HIS A 58 -4.17 -1.26 18.96
C HIS A 58 -4.36 -2.39 17.95
N LYS A 59 -4.62 -3.59 18.46
CA LYS A 59 -4.90 -4.74 17.61
C LYS A 59 -6.32 -4.57 17.04
N ALA A 60 -6.41 -4.55 15.70
CA ALA A 60 -7.68 -4.56 14.98
C ALA A 60 -8.10 -5.99 14.61
N GLU A 61 -9.05 -6.13 13.69
CA GLU A 61 -9.46 -7.43 13.17
C GLU A 61 -8.28 -8.20 12.59
N GLU A 62 -8.30 -9.51 12.68
CA GLU A 62 -7.28 -10.38 12.12
C GLU A 62 -7.21 -10.26 10.59
N ILE A 63 -6.04 -10.51 10.03
CA ILE A 63 -5.86 -10.52 8.58
C ILE A 63 -6.72 -11.65 7.99
N PRO A 64 -7.64 -11.35 7.05
CA PRO A 64 -8.50 -12.35 6.45
C PRO A 64 -7.74 -13.52 5.83
N GLU A 65 -8.27 -14.72 5.95
CA GLU A 65 -7.63 -15.95 5.44
C GLU A 65 -7.31 -15.86 3.95
N PHE A 66 -8.16 -15.25 3.14
CA PHE A 66 -7.93 -15.13 1.69
C PHE A 66 -6.72 -14.25 1.34
N LEU A 67 -6.23 -13.41 2.26
CA LEU A 67 -5.02 -12.60 2.09
C LEU A 67 -3.74 -13.32 2.53
N ILE A 68 -3.83 -14.44 3.25
CA ILE A 68 -2.65 -15.15 3.77
C ILE A 68 -1.74 -15.67 2.65
N PRO A 69 -2.25 -16.28 1.56
CA PRO A 69 -1.39 -16.67 0.44
C PRO A 69 -0.65 -15.49 -0.18
N LEU A 70 -1.34 -14.35 -0.39
CA LEU A 70 -0.70 -13.14 -0.91
C LEU A 70 0.33 -12.56 0.05
N LYS A 71 0.06 -12.60 1.36
CA LYS A 71 1.02 -12.19 2.41
C LYS A 71 2.31 -13.00 2.32
N SER A 72 2.22 -14.32 2.10
CA SER A 72 3.38 -15.20 1.94
C SER A 72 4.17 -14.87 0.67
N ILE A 73 3.50 -14.61 -0.46
CA ILE A 73 4.14 -14.20 -1.72
C ILE A 73 4.84 -12.83 -1.54
N ALA A 74 4.18 -11.87 -0.90
CA ALA A 74 4.76 -10.56 -0.61
C ALA A 74 5.99 -10.65 0.31
N ALA A 75 5.96 -11.54 1.31
CA ALA A 75 7.08 -11.79 2.20
C ALA A 75 8.27 -12.39 1.45
N SER A 76 8.04 -13.38 0.61
CA SER A 76 9.08 -13.98 -0.26
C SER A 76 9.71 -12.92 -1.18
N PHE A 77 8.90 -12.05 -1.79
CA PHE A 77 9.39 -10.92 -2.60
C PHE A 77 10.25 -9.97 -1.75
N ALA A 78 9.85 -9.67 -0.53
CA ALA A 78 10.61 -8.83 0.39
C ALA A 78 11.81 -9.53 1.04
N ARG A 79 11.95 -10.84 0.91
CA ARG A 79 12.97 -11.68 1.56
C ARG A 79 12.84 -11.65 3.08
N MET A 80 11.64 -11.79 3.59
CA MET A 80 11.33 -11.83 5.02
C MET A 80 10.31 -12.91 5.33
N GLU A 81 10.13 -13.19 6.62
CA GLU A 81 9.10 -14.13 7.07
C GLU A 81 7.71 -13.49 6.98
N PRO A 82 6.66 -14.27 6.63
CA PRO A 82 5.29 -13.75 6.52
C PRO A 82 4.80 -13.05 7.80
N ASP A 83 5.20 -13.53 8.97
CA ASP A 83 4.78 -12.98 10.26
C ASP A 83 5.41 -11.62 10.60
N ALA A 84 6.41 -11.19 9.83
CA ALA A 84 6.93 -9.83 9.91
C ALA A 84 5.88 -8.79 9.50
N PHE A 85 4.93 -9.16 8.62
CA PHE A 85 3.82 -8.29 8.23
C PHE A 85 2.68 -8.39 9.25
N GLN A 86 2.55 -7.35 10.06
CA GLN A 86 1.60 -7.26 11.17
C GLN A 86 0.43 -6.33 10.87
N HIS A 87 0.50 -5.57 9.78
CA HIS A 87 -0.54 -4.66 9.33
C HIS A 87 -0.80 -4.81 7.83
N VAL A 88 -2.07 -4.84 7.46
CA VAL A 88 -2.52 -4.82 6.06
C VAL A 88 -3.48 -3.66 5.86
N LEU A 89 -3.25 -2.86 4.83
CA LEU A 89 -4.17 -1.84 4.37
C LEU A 89 -4.62 -2.19 2.95
N VAL A 90 -5.91 -2.41 2.77
CA VAL A 90 -6.52 -2.53 1.45
C VAL A 90 -7.11 -1.18 1.07
N THR A 91 -6.75 -0.69 -0.11
CA THR A 91 -7.27 0.56 -0.65
C THR A 91 -7.95 0.31 -1.99
N GLU A 92 -9.17 0.77 -2.11
CA GLU A 92 -9.92 0.82 -3.35
C GLU A 92 -9.81 2.23 -3.94
N TYR A 93 -9.34 2.32 -5.18
CA TYR A 93 -9.29 3.55 -5.97
C TYR A 93 -10.34 3.46 -7.06
N GLY A 94 -11.44 4.19 -6.92
CA GLY A 94 -12.36 4.40 -8.03
C GLY A 94 -11.75 5.32 -9.11
N PRO A 95 -12.36 5.42 -10.30
CA PRO A 95 -11.91 6.34 -11.35
C PRO A 95 -11.76 7.78 -10.83
N GLY A 96 -10.64 8.40 -11.12
CA GLY A 96 -10.28 9.74 -10.64
C GLY A 96 -9.74 9.81 -9.21
N ALA A 97 -9.64 8.69 -8.51
CA ALA A 97 -9.00 8.62 -7.19
C ALA A 97 -7.48 8.58 -7.31
N GLY A 98 -6.81 9.17 -6.34
CA GLY A 98 -5.36 9.16 -6.19
C GLY A 98 -4.98 9.41 -4.74
N ILE A 99 -3.69 9.57 -4.48
CA ILE A 99 -3.18 9.96 -3.17
C ILE A 99 -2.10 11.01 -3.30
N GLY A 100 -2.20 12.06 -2.48
CA GLY A 100 -1.23 13.16 -2.44
C GLY A 100 0.13 12.74 -1.89
N TRP A 101 1.09 13.66 -1.90
CA TRP A 101 2.43 13.44 -1.39
C TRP A 101 2.42 13.18 0.12
N HIS A 102 2.93 12.03 0.52
CA HIS A 102 3.04 11.63 1.91
C HIS A 102 4.20 10.65 2.13
N ARG A 103 4.50 10.38 3.37
CA ARG A 103 5.28 9.23 3.84
C ARG A 103 4.38 8.39 4.73
N ASP A 104 4.57 7.09 4.73
CA ASP A 104 3.91 6.24 5.72
C ASP A 104 4.36 6.62 7.13
N LYS A 105 3.50 6.38 8.11
CA LYS A 105 3.78 6.73 9.51
C LYS A 105 5.04 6.04 10.03
N ALA A 106 5.72 6.72 10.95
CA ALA A 106 6.99 6.24 11.52
C ALA A 106 6.86 4.92 12.28
N VAL A 107 5.67 4.59 12.79
CA VAL A 107 5.38 3.32 13.47
C VAL A 107 5.52 2.10 12.54
N PHE A 108 5.34 2.29 11.24
CA PHE A 108 5.53 1.23 10.26
C PHE A 108 6.97 1.16 9.79
N GLY A 109 7.49 -0.05 9.69
CA GLY A 109 8.80 -0.36 9.14
C GLY A 109 8.76 -0.46 7.62
N GLU A 110 9.09 -1.63 7.09
CA GLU A 110 9.10 -1.90 5.66
C GLU A 110 7.68 -2.04 5.09
N VAL A 111 7.54 -1.74 3.82
CA VAL A 111 6.24 -1.70 3.14
C VAL A 111 6.31 -2.46 1.83
N VAL A 112 5.43 -3.44 1.65
CA VAL A 112 5.20 -4.09 0.36
C VAL A 112 3.80 -3.73 -0.13
N GLY A 113 3.71 -3.13 -1.31
CA GLY A 113 2.43 -2.85 -1.95
C GLY A 113 2.21 -3.71 -3.17
N VAL A 114 1.05 -4.37 -3.24
CA VAL A 114 0.59 -5.16 -4.40
C VAL A 114 -0.50 -4.39 -5.12
N SER A 115 -0.37 -4.23 -6.44
CA SER A 115 -1.29 -3.49 -7.30
C SER A 115 -2.15 -4.44 -8.13
N LEU A 116 -3.46 -4.22 -8.17
CA LEU A 116 -4.42 -5.07 -8.88
C LEU A 116 -5.32 -4.24 -9.80
N LEU A 117 -5.78 -4.87 -10.89
CA LEU A 117 -6.67 -4.35 -11.93
C LEU A 117 -6.05 -3.24 -12.78
N ALA A 118 -6.28 -1.97 -12.48
CA ALA A 118 -5.76 -0.88 -13.28
C ALA A 118 -4.31 -0.52 -12.93
N PRO A 119 -3.50 -0.11 -13.91
CA PRO A 119 -2.18 0.43 -13.64
C PRO A 119 -2.27 1.79 -12.93
N CYS A 120 -1.19 2.19 -12.26
CA CYS A 120 -1.06 3.53 -11.71
C CYS A 120 0.37 4.05 -11.83
N THR A 121 0.52 5.36 -11.81
CA THR A 121 1.84 5.99 -11.69
C THR A 121 2.14 6.27 -10.22
N LEU A 122 3.06 5.50 -9.67
CA LEU A 122 3.71 5.78 -8.39
C LEU A 122 4.76 6.87 -8.61
N ARG A 123 4.65 7.96 -7.87
CA ARG A 123 5.61 9.06 -7.92
C ARG A 123 6.35 9.13 -6.60
N PHE A 124 7.64 9.34 -6.68
CA PHE A 124 8.51 9.53 -5.52
C PHE A 124 9.20 10.88 -5.62
N ARG A 125 9.41 11.54 -4.48
CA ARG A 125 10.22 12.74 -4.38
C ARG A 125 10.94 12.83 -3.04
N ARG A 126 12.13 13.41 -3.05
CA ARG A 126 12.82 13.88 -1.84
C ARG A 126 13.50 15.21 -2.10
N LYS A 127 13.72 15.98 -1.05
CA LYS A 127 14.47 17.22 -1.14
C LYS A 127 15.92 16.94 -0.73
N MET A 128 16.86 17.23 -1.63
CA MET A 128 18.30 17.10 -1.40
C MET A 128 19.00 18.38 -1.86
N ASN A 129 19.81 18.99 -0.98
CA ASN A 129 20.55 20.23 -1.27
C ASN A 129 19.66 21.34 -1.86
N GLY A 130 18.46 21.52 -1.30
CA GLY A 130 17.50 22.54 -1.75
C GLY A 130 16.71 22.19 -3.02
N LYS A 131 17.06 21.13 -3.74
CA LYS A 131 16.41 20.69 -4.99
C LYS A 131 15.54 19.46 -4.77
N TRP A 132 14.48 19.32 -5.59
CA TRP A 132 13.62 18.15 -5.60
C TRP A 132 14.16 17.10 -6.58
N GLU A 133 14.54 15.95 -6.06
CA GLU A 133 14.69 14.73 -6.85
C GLU A 133 13.32 14.08 -7.03
N ARG A 134 13.05 13.52 -8.20
CA ARG A 134 11.78 12.85 -8.54
C ARG A 134 12.03 11.58 -9.32
N VAL A 135 11.24 10.55 -9.00
CA VAL A 135 11.23 9.27 -9.74
C VAL A 135 9.77 8.88 -9.94
N ASN A 136 9.43 8.43 -11.13
CA ASN A 136 8.11 7.87 -11.44
C ASN A 136 8.25 6.41 -11.84
N VAL A 137 7.36 5.58 -11.34
CA VAL A 137 7.30 4.15 -11.66
C VAL A 137 5.87 3.82 -12.10
N LEU A 138 5.73 3.22 -13.28
CA LEU A 138 4.46 2.66 -13.71
C LEU A 138 4.26 1.30 -13.01
N ALA A 139 3.32 1.24 -12.08
CA ALA A 139 2.92 0.01 -11.42
C ALA A 139 1.75 -0.62 -12.19
N GLY A 140 2.03 -1.70 -12.91
CA GLY A 140 1.02 -2.48 -13.63
C GLY A 140 0.15 -3.31 -12.68
N PRO A 141 -0.96 -3.90 -13.18
CA PRO A 141 -1.71 -4.89 -12.42
C PRO A 141 -0.82 -6.10 -12.09
N ARG A 142 -1.13 -6.79 -11.00
CA ARG A 142 -0.40 -7.96 -10.48
C ARG A 142 1.07 -7.70 -10.16
N SER A 143 1.48 -6.45 -10.05
CA SER A 143 2.84 -6.06 -9.66
C SER A 143 2.97 -5.78 -8.18
N ALA A 144 4.20 -5.82 -7.69
CA ALA A 144 4.53 -5.38 -6.34
C ALA A 144 5.70 -4.40 -6.31
N TYR A 145 5.71 -3.57 -5.28
CA TYR A 145 6.86 -2.74 -4.92
C TYR A 145 7.20 -2.93 -3.45
N HIS A 146 8.46 -2.76 -3.12
CA HIS A 146 8.98 -2.84 -1.75
C HIS A 146 9.72 -1.55 -1.41
N LEU A 147 9.37 -0.96 -0.27
CA LEU A 147 10.00 0.24 0.29
C LEU A 147 10.73 -0.13 1.58
N THR A 148 12.04 0.07 1.58
CA THR A 148 12.93 -0.11 2.73
C THR A 148 13.96 1.01 2.77
N GLY A 149 14.74 1.14 3.85
CA GLY A 149 15.81 2.11 3.96
C GLY A 149 15.43 3.53 3.53
N PRO A 150 16.25 4.20 2.70
CA PRO A 150 15.99 5.56 2.22
C PRO A 150 14.66 5.72 1.49
N ALA A 151 14.26 4.76 0.64
CA ALA A 151 12.98 4.82 -0.08
C ALA A 151 11.79 4.92 0.90
N ARG A 152 11.89 4.28 2.06
CA ARG A 152 10.87 4.28 3.10
C ARG A 152 10.94 5.52 4.00
N SER A 153 12.13 5.99 4.35
CA SER A 153 12.33 7.01 5.38
C SER A 153 12.52 8.44 4.85
N GLU A 154 13.12 8.59 3.67
CA GLU A 154 13.47 9.90 3.11
C GLU A 154 12.52 10.36 2.01
N TRP A 155 12.03 9.42 1.20
CA TRP A 155 11.18 9.74 0.06
C TRP A 155 9.71 9.87 0.46
N GLN A 156 9.07 10.93 -0.05
CA GLN A 156 7.61 11.01 -0.13
C GLN A 156 7.15 10.27 -1.38
N HIS A 157 5.96 9.68 -1.31
CA HIS A 157 5.33 9.07 -2.48
C HIS A 157 3.90 9.56 -2.67
N SER A 158 3.40 9.39 -3.88
CA SER A 158 2.04 9.75 -4.28
C SER A 158 1.60 8.85 -5.43
N ILE A 159 0.28 8.77 -5.64
CA ILE A 159 -0.31 8.07 -6.78
C ILE A 159 -1.13 9.09 -7.58
N LEU A 160 -0.87 9.19 -8.88
CA LEU A 160 -1.71 9.97 -9.78
C LEU A 160 -3.14 9.42 -9.79
N ARG A 161 -4.09 10.25 -10.21
CA ARG A 161 -5.47 9.82 -10.39
C ARG A 161 -5.50 8.64 -11.37
N VAL A 162 -6.19 7.57 -10.96
CA VAL A 162 -6.37 6.39 -11.82
C VAL A 162 -7.57 6.57 -12.74
N ASP A 163 -7.52 5.96 -13.91
CA ASP A 163 -8.59 6.08 -14.92
C ASP A 163 -9.69 5.01 -14.74
N ALA A 164 -9.35 3.91 -14.08
CA ALA A 164 -10.24 2.79 -13.83
C ALA A 164 -10.07 2.25 -12.40
N LEU A 165 -10.98 1.37 -11.99
CA LEU A 165 -10.93 0.72 -10.67
C LEU A 165 -9.58 0.02 -10.46
N ARG A 166 -8.96 0.32 -9.32
CA ARG A 166 -7.71 -0.27 -8.87
C ARG A 166 -7.81 -0.65 -7.39
N TYR A 167 -7.32 -1.83 -7.05
CA TYR A 167 -7.02 -2.17 -5.66
C TYR A 167 -5.52 -2.09 -5.38
N SER A 168 -5.18 -1.71 -4.16
CA SER A 168 -3.82 -1.80 -3.60
C SER A 168 -3.89 -2.51 -2.26
N ILE A 169 -3.10 -3.56 -2.10
CA ILE A 169 -2.95 -4.27 -0.84
C ILE A 169 -1.55 -3.97 -0.32
N THR A 170 -1.47 -3.30 0.82
CA THR A 170 -0.20 -2.85 1.40
C THR A 170 0.07 -3.58 2.70
N PHE A 171 1.10 -4.40 2.72
CA PHE A 171 1.61 -5.11 3.89
C PHE A 171 2.71 -4.28 4.55
N ARG A 172 2.69 -4.18 5.87
CA ARG A 172 3.65 -3.39 6.65
C ARG A 172 4.18 -4.16 7.84
N THR A 173 5.48 -4.03 8.08
CA THR A 173 6.07 -4.42 9.36
C THR A 173 5.86 -3.31 10.39
N MET A 174 5.94 -3.64 11.66
CA MET A 174 5.95 -2.66 12.75
C MET A 174 7.41 -2.35 13.14
N ARG A 175 7.65 -1.16 13.69
CA ARG A 175 8.94 -0.76 14.28
C ARG A 175 8.94 -0.91 15.78
#